data_2f53c39adecc83d7da2ca4533ff7ee68
#
_entry.id   2f53c39adecc83d7da2ca4533ff7ee68
#
_cell.length_a   1.000
_cell.length_b   1.000
_cell.length_c   1.000
_cell.angle_alpha   90.00
_cell.angle_beta   90.00
_cell.angle_gamma   90.00
#
_symmetry.space_group_name_H-M   'P 1'
#
loop_
_entity.id
_entity.type
_entity.pdbx_description
1 polymer ?
#
loop_
_entity_poly.entity_id
_entity_poly.type
_entity_poly.pdbx_seq_one_letter_code
_entity_poly.pdbx_strand_id
1 'polypeptide(L)'
;MFNFDLDYFLLNLLLLLIFIIAGNKISFGRKKEKYIWICFIVFTFVLGSRYLRGNDYLRYQHTFLYDDDESQIIFTAINRFLRGIGIGKYYFLYIYSIPFIVCALTFMKNLKIYARYLFPAFLLSFIFFNEYCIRQALGFSFVFMYMYYLCLLYTSDAADDSLRVD
;
A
#
# COMPACT_ATOMS: atom_id res chain seq x y z
N MET A 1 15.87 -21.64 10.46
CA MET A 1 14.72 -22.56 10.33
C MET A 1 13.49 -21.69 10.12
N PHE A 2 12.92 -21.68 8.91
CA PHE A 2 11.70 -20.91 8.64
C PHE A 2 10.54 -21.62 9.31
N ASN A 3 10.04 -21.10 10.43
CA ASN A 3 8.76 -21.55 10.97
C ASN A 3 7.66 -21.07 10.02
N PHE A 4 7.10 -21.99 9.26
CA PHE A 4 5.94 -21.72 8.41
C PHE A 4 4.73 -21.49 9.33
N ASP A 5 4.29 -20.22 9.38
CA ASP A 5 3.11 -19.83 10.14
C ASP A 5 1.88 -20.02 9.24
N LEU A 6 1.17 -21.10 9.44
CA LEU A 6 -0.01 -21.48 8.64
C LEU A 6 -1.12 -20.41 8.72
N ASP A 7 -1.32 -19.82 9.87
CA ASP A 7 -2.39 -18.82 10.07
C ASP A 7 -2.11 -17.57 9.25
N TYR A 8 -0.83 -17.17 9.21
CA TYR A 8 -0.42 -16.02 8.41
C TYR A 8 -0.48 -16.30 6.91
N PHE A 9 -0.12 -17.50 6.49
CA PHE A 9 -0.29 -17.91 5.10
C PHE A 9 -1.75 -17.88 4.67
N LEU A 10 -2.67 -18.38 5.51
CA LEU A 10 -4.10 -18.35 5.26
C LEU A 10 -4.66 -16.93 5.19
N LEU A 11 -4.20 -16.02 6.06
CA LEU A 11 -4.56 -14.61 6.00
C LEU A 11 -4.12 -13.94 4.68
N ASN A 12 -2.89 -14.21 4.23
CA ASN A 12 -2.40 -13.68 2.96
C ASN A 12 -3.15 -14.26 1.76
N LEU A 13 -3.50 -15.55 1.83
CA LEU A 13 -4.33 -16.19 0.79
C LEU A 13 -5.73 -15.56 0.74
N LEU A 14 -6.35 -15.33 1.89
CA LEU A 14 -7.64 -14.63 1.97
C LEU A 14 -7.55 -13.21 1.41
N LEU A 15 -6.49 -12.48 1.74
CA LEU A 15 -6.24 -11.15 1.20
C LEU A 15 -6.12 -11.20 -0.34
N LEU A 16 -5.40 -12.17 -0.87
CA LEU A 16 -5.25 -12.37 -2.32
C LEU A 16 -6.61 -12.65 -2.99
N LEU A 17 -7.44 -13.50 -2.41
CA LEU A 17 -8.78 -13.78 -2.92
C LEU A 17 -9.66 -12.53 -2.95
N ILE A 18 -9.60 -11.70 -1.90
CA ILE A 18 -10.32 -10.43 -1.86
C ILE A 18 -9.86 -9.49 -2.97
N PHE A 19 -8.55 -9.38 -3.21
CA PHE A 19 -8.00 -8.55 -4.29
C PHE A 19 -8.38 -9.06 -5.69
N ILE A 20 -8.40 -10.38 -5.90
CA ILE A 20 -8.88 -10.99 -7.16
C ILE A 20 -10.34 -10.64 -7.40
N ILE A 21 -11.21 -10.82 -6.39
CA ILE A 21 -12.64 -10.52 -6.51
C ILE A 21 -12.85 -9.02 -6.75
N ALA A 22 -12.16 -8.17 -6.00
CA ALA A 22 -12.26 -6.72 -6.14
C ALA A 22 -11.80 -6.25 -7.52
N GLY A 23 -10.65 -6.74 -8.01
CA GLY A 23 -10.14 -6.42 -9.34
C GLY A 23 -11.11 -6.80 -10.45
N ASN A 24 -11.70 -7.99 -10.38
CA ASN A 24 -12.74 -8.41 -11.33
C ASN A 24 -13.97 -7.50 -11.29
N LYS A 25 -14.49 -7.19 -10.10
CA LYS A 25 -15.69 -6.32 -9.95
C LYS A 25 -15.43 -4.90 -10.42
N ILE A 26 -14.24 -4.37 -10.19
CA ILE A 26 -13.82 -3.04 -10.67
C ILE A 26 -13.71 -3.03 -12.20
N SER A 27 -13.14 -4.06 -12.80
CA SER A 27 -13.02 -4.18 -14.27
C SER A 27 -14.38 -4.17 -14.97
N PHE A 28 -15.39 -4.84 -14.39
CA PHE A 28 -16.74 -4.87 -14.93
C PHE A 28 -17.59 -3.64 -14.57
N GLY A 29 -17.02 -2.63 -13.92
CA GLY A 29 -17.66 -1.32 -13.73
C GLY A 29 -18.71 -1.23 -12.63
N ARG A 30 -18.94 -2.29 -11.85
CA ARG A 30 -19.97 -2.32 -10.80
C ARG A 30 -19.43 -1.87 -9.43
N LYS A 31 -20.06 -0.83 -8.81
CA LYS A 31 -19.79 -0.39 -7.42
C LYS A 31 -18.29 -0.30 -7.05
N LYS A 32 -17.49 0.33 -7.92
CA LYS A 32 -16.03 0.41 -7.80
C LYS A 32 -15.54 0.86 -6.43
N GLU A 33 -16.14 1.89 -5.88
CA GLU A 33 -15.72 2.50 -4.61
C GLU A 33 -15.83 1.52 -3.45
N LYS A 34 -16.91 0.74 -3.38
CA LYS A 34 -17.09 -0.27 -2.34
C LYS A 34 -15.93 -1.26 -2.30
N TYR A 35 -15.50 -1.77 -3.46
CA TYR A 35 -14.43 -2.77 -3.54
C TYR A 35 -13.06 -2.18 -3.25
N ILE A 36 -12.84 -0.89 -3.59
CA ILE A 36 -11.62 -0.17 -3.23
C ILE A 36 -11.54 -0.03 -1.71
N TRP A 37 -12.63 0.38 -1.04
CA TRP A 37 -12.67 0.47 0.41
C TRP A 37 -12.45 -0.88 1.10
N ILE A 38 -13.01 -1.96 0.56
CA ILE A 38 -12.77 -3.31 1.08
C ILE A 38 -11.29 -3.65 1.01
N CYS A 39 -10.65 -3.45 -0.15
CA CYS A 39 -9.21 -3.69 -0.30
C CYS A 39 -8.37 -2.83 0.66
N PHE A 40 -8.71 -1.55 0.80
CA PHE A 40 -8.04 -0.64 1.73
C PHE A 40 -8.11 -1.13 3.17
N ILE A 41 -9.31 -1.42 3.66
CA ILE A 41 -9.53 -1.84 5.05
C ILE A 41 -8.82 -3.16 5.33
N VAL A 42 -9.02 -4.17 4.47
CA VAL A 42 -8.47 -5.50 4.71
C VAL A 42 -6.94 -5.49 4.60
N PHE A 43 -6.37 -4.79 3.61
CA PHE A 43 -4.92 -4.65 3.48
C PHE A 43 -4.31 -3.95 4.71
N THR A 44 -4.88 -2.81 5.10
CA THR A 44 -4.40 -2.06 6.27
C THR A 44 -4.51 -2.90 7.54
N PHE A 45 -5.60 -3.65 7.72
CA PHE A 45 -5.78 -4.51 8.87
C PHE A 45 -4.77 -5.66 8.88
N VAL A 46 -4.63 -6.42 7.81
CA VAL A 46 -3.72 -7.58 7.75
C VAL A 46 -2.27 -7.15 7.93
N LEU A 47 -1.83 -6.08 7.27
CA LEU A 47 -0.44 -5.62 7.36
C LEU A 47 -0.16 -4.76 8.59
N GLY A 48 -1.14 -4.02 9.08
CA GLY A 48 -1.00 -3.22 10.30
C GLY A 48 -0.98 -4.07 11.57
N SER A 49 -1.73 -5.19 11.61
CA SER A 49 -1.81 -6.07 12.80
C SER A 49 -0.65 -7.05 12.96
N ARG A 50 0.33 -7.03 12.08
CA ARG A 50 1.48 -7.94 12.15
C ARG A 50 2.42 -7.62 13.31
N TYR A 51 2.14 -8.14 14.48
CA TYR A 51 3.01 -8.03 15.64
C TYR A 51 4.11 -9.09 15.60
N LEU A 52 5.38 -8.67 15.80
CA LEU A 52 6.59 -9.52 15.80
C LEU A 52 6.81 -10.34 14.52
N ARG A 53 6.26 -9.93 13.39
CA ARG A 53 6.43 -10.60 12.10
C ARG A 53 7.28 -9.77 11.14
N GLY A 54 8.08 -10.46 10.33
CA GLY A 54 9.06 -9.86 9.45
C GLY A 54 10.40 -9.61 10.16
N ASN A 55 11.49 -9.81 9.44
CA ASN A 55 12.85 -9.71 9.99
C ASN A 55 13.17 -8.33 10.58
N ASP A 56 12.59 -7.29 10.00
CA ASP A 56 12.88 -5.90 10.38
C ASP A 56 11.87 -5.32 11.38
N TYR A 57 10.87 -6.08 11.81
CA TYR A 57 9.84 -5.55 12.72
C TYR A 57 10.44 -4.98 14.01
N LEU A 58 11.29 -5.75 14.68
CA LEU A 58 11.93 -5.33 15.93
C LEU A 58 12.80 -4.10 15.74
N ARG A 59 13.53 -4.02 14.63
CA ARG A 59 14.35 -2.86 14.27
C ARG A 59 13.47 -1.61 14.09
N TYR A 60 12.38 -1.71 13.33
CA TYR A 60 11.46 -0.59 13.14
C TYR A 60 10.78 -0.17 14.44
N GLN A 61 10.41 -1.13 15.29
CA GLN A 61 9.84 -0.84 16.61
C GLN A 61 10.86 -0.12 17.51
N HIS A 62 12.11 -0.57 17.50
CA HIS A 62 13.19 0.05 18.26
C HIS A 62 13.45 1.48 17.78
N THR A 63 13.60 1.69 16.47
CA THR A 63 13.73 3.03 15.88
C THR A 63 12.52 3.92 16.19
N PHE A 64 11.30 3.34 16.20
CA PHE A 64 10.10 4.09 16.57
C PHE A 64 10.14 4.57 18.04
N LEU A 65 10.68 3.77 18.95
CA LEU A 65 10.70 4.09 20.37
C LEU A 65 11.88 5.02 20.76
N TYR A 66 13.08 4.79 20.21
CA TYR A 66 14.33 5.35 20.71
C TYR A 66 15.05 6.35 19.78
N ASP A 67 14.54 6.55 18.55
CA ASP A 67 15.14 7.45 17.54
C ASP A 67 16.62 7.12 17.17
N ASP A 68 17.02 5.86 17.24
CA ASP A 68 18.43 5.45 17.14
C ASP A 68 19.05 5.57 15.74
N ASP A 69 18.28 5.91 14.71
CA ASP A 69 18.77 5.96 13.33
C ASP A 69 18.82 7.40 12.80
N GLU A 70 19.89 8.11 13.18
CA GLU A 70 20.14 9.50 12.74
C GLU A 70 20.31 9.63 11.22
N SER A 71 20.65 8.54 10.52
CA SER A 71 20.83 8.54 9.07
C SER A 71 19.50 8.75 8.28
N GLN A 72 18.35 8.67 8.97
CA GLN A 72 17.03 8.67 8.35
C GLN A 72 16.14 9.79 8.86
N ILE A 73 16.56 11.01 8.61
CA ILE A 73 15.93 12.24 9.13
C ILE A 73 14.42 12.25 8.96
N ILE A 74 13.92 11.92 7.74
CA ILE A 74 12.48 11.96 7.43
C ILE A 74 11.72 10.89 8.22
N PHE A 75 12.24 9.65 8.26
CA PHE A 75 11.59 8.56 8.97
C PHE A 75 11.55 8.81 10.47
N THR A 76 12.64 9.30 11.04
CA THR A 76 12.75 9.69 12.45
C THR A 76 11.81 10.85 12.79
N ALA A 77 11.71 11.87 11.92
CA ALA A 77 10.77 12.97 12.11
C ALA A 77 9.31 12.50 12.12
N ILE A 78 8.93 11.59 11.22
CA ILE A 78 7.59 10.99 11.19
C ILE A 78 7.34 10.20 12.49
N ASN A 79 8.29 9.37 12.92
CA ASN A 79 8.16 8.59 14.16
C ASN A 79 7.99 9.49 15.38
N ARG A 80 8.76 10.57 15.45
CA ARG A 80 8.67 11.55 16.54
C ARG A 80 7.31 12.25 16.56
N PHE A 81 6.82 12.64 15.39
CA PHE A 81 5.48 13.22 15.26
C PHE A 81 4.39 12.23 15.69
N LEU A 82 4.43 10.98 15.23
CA LEU A 82 3.45 9.95 15.60
C LEU A 82 3.44 9.67 17.11
N ARG A 83 4.60 9.62 17.74
CA ARG A 83 4.68 9.50 19.21
C ARG A 83 4.11 10.73 19.91
N GLY A 84 4.38 11.91 19.37
CA GLY A 84 3.86 13.17 19.93
C GLY A 84 2.33 13.25 19.97
N ILE A 85 1.65 12.63 19.01
CA ILE A 85 0.18 12.51 18.98
C ILE A 85 -0.37 11.27 19.71
N GLY A 86 0.50 10.53 20.43
CA GLY A 86 0.10 9.39 21.28
C GLY A 86 -0.02 8.05 20.58
N ILE A 87 0.50 7.90 19.35
CA ILE A 87 0.53 6.59 18.67
C ILE A 87 1.50 5.65 19.37
N GLY A 88 0.95 4.53 19.86
CA GLY A 88 1.73 3.51 20.57
C GLY A 88 2.51 2.59 19.63
N LYS A 89 3.49 1.87 20.20
CA LYS A 89 4.39 0.94 19.51
C LYS A 89 3.70 -0.21 18.74
N TYR A 90 2.43 -0.45 18.98
CA TYR A 90 1.66 -1.50 18.30
C TYR A 90 0.90 -0.98 17.09
N TYR A 91 0.73 0.35 16.96
CA TYR A 91 -0.14 0.96 15.95
C TYR A 91 0.62 1.68 14.83
N PHE A 92 1.94 1.88 14.96
CA PHE A 92 2.71 2.61 13.96
C PHE A 92 2.67 1.97 12.57
N LEU A 93 2.61 0.63 12.50
CA LEU A 93 2.54 -0.09 11.23
C LEU A 93 1.23 0.17 10.46
N TYR A 94 0.11 0.36 11.16
CA TYR A 94 -1.14 0.75 10.52
C TYR A 94 -0.99 2.06 9.77
N ILE A 95 -0.31 3.04 10.40
CA ILE A 95 -0.10 4.36 9.81
C ILE A 95 0.82 4.29 8.60
N TYR A 96 1.87 3.48 8.64
CA TYR A 96 2.78 3.33 7.50
C TYR A 96 2.17 2.56 6.33
N SER A 97 1.24 1.63 6.58
CA SER A 97 0.56 0.91 5.51
C SER A 97 -0.48 1.77 4.75
N ILE A 98 -1.06 2.78 5.41
CA ILE A 98 -2.11 3.62 4.83
C ILE A 98 -1.63 4.39 3.58
N PRO A 99 -0.55 5.19 3.61
CA PRO A 99 -0.11 5.92 2.42
C PRO A 99 0.16 5.00 1.25
N PHE A 100 0.80 3.86 1.50
CA PHE A 100 1.14 2.90 0.47
C PHE A 100 -0.10 2.35 -0.24
N ILE A 101 -1.07 1.84 0.51
CA ILE A 101 -2.28 1.26 -0.09
C ILE A 101 -3.17 2.33 -0.73
N VAL A 102 -3.28 3.52 -0.16
CA VAL A 102 -4.05 4.63 -0.74
C VAL A 102 -3.49 5.03 -2.10
N CYS A 103 -2.18 5.24 -2.19
CA CYS A 103 -1.52 5.63 -3.43
C CYS A 103 -1.64 4.53 -4.49
N ALA A 104 -1.41 3.26 -4.11
CA ALA A 104 -1.53 2.12 -5.00
C ALA A 104 -2.96 1.95 -5.54
N LEU A 105 -3.98 1.98 -4.67
CA LEU A 105 -5.38 1.86 -5.09
C LEU A 105 -5.83 3.03 -5.97
N THR A 106 -5.37 4.25 -5.67
CA THR A 106 -5.66 5.44 -6.46
C THR A 106 -5.10 5.30 -7.89
N PHE A 107 -3.87 4.83 -8.01
CA PHE A 107 -3.27 4.55 -9.31
C PHE A 107 -4.00 3.43 -10.06
N MET A 108 -4.21 2.27 -9.43
CA MET A 108 -4.83 1.10 -10.06
C MET A 108 -6.30 1.32 -10.44
N LYS A 109 -7.05 2.13 -9.66
CA LYS A 109 -8.47 2.45 -9.93
C LYS A 109 -8.68 3.07 -11.32
N ASN A 110 -7.72 3.84 -11.81
CA ASN A 110 -7.83 4.52 -13.11
C ASN A 110 -7.56 3.58 -14.29
N LEU A 111 -6.83 2.51 -14.06
CA LEU A 111 -6.52 1.50 -15.07
C LEU A 111 -7.65 0.48 -15.29
N LYS A 112 -8.85 0.86 -14.98
CA LYS A 112 -10.18 0.18 -15.11
C LYS A 112 -10.14 -1.27 -15.62
N ILE A 113 -9.95 -1.47 -16.94
CA ILE A 113 -10.02 -2.79 -17.59
C ILE A 113 -8.90 -3.74 -17.14
N TYR A 114 -7.78 -3.18 -16.72
CA TYR A 114 -6.62 -3.94 -16.24
C TYR A 114 -6.70 -4.25 -14.75
N ALA A 115 -7.67 -3.71 -14.00
CA ALA A 115 -7.78 -3.91 -12.55
C ALA A 115 -7.84 -5.39 -12.16
N ARG A 116 -8.45 -6.26 -12.95
CA ARG A 116 -8.53 -7.70 -12.71
C ARG A 116 -7.16 -8.39 -12.66
N TYR A 117 -6.16 -7.84 -13.34
CA TYR A 117 -4.78 -8.35 -13.33
C TYR A 117 -3.90 -7.59 -12.37
N LEU A 118 -4.08 -6.26 -12.30
CA LEU A 118 -3.23 -5.39 -11.49
C LEU A 118 -3.41 -5.59 -9.99
N PHE A 119 -4.65 -5.82 -9.52
CA PHE A 119 -4.91 -6.00 -8.11
C PHE A 119 -4.21 -7.23 -7.52
N PRO A 120 -4.37 -8.44 -8.08
CA PRO A 120 -3.61 -9.60 -7.58
C PRO A 120 -2.12 -9.49 -7.85
N ALA A 121 -1.69 -8.96 -9.00
CA ALA A 121 -0.27 -8.77 -9.30
C ALA A 121 0.39 -7.79 -8.33
N PHE A 122 -0.27 -6.69 -8.00
CA PHE A 122 0.18 -5.76 -6.97
C PHE A 122 0.40 -6.47 -5.64
N LEU A 123 -0.59 -7.21 -5.19
CA LEU A 123 -0.49 -7.88 -3.90
C LEU A 123 0.66 -8.89 -3.88
N LEU A 124 0.78 -9.73 -4.90
CA LEU A 124 1.86 -10.73 -5.00
C LEU A 124 3.24 -10.08 -5.08
N SER A 125 3.37 -8.93 -5.75
CA SER A 125 4.65 -8.24 -5.91
C SER A 125 5.07 -7.45 -4.66
N PHE A 126 4.10 -6.83 -3.97
CA PHE A 126 4.39 -5.85 -2.92
C PHE A 126 4.10 -6.32 -1.50
N ILE A 127 3.49 -7.50 -1.30
CA ILE A 127 3.23 -8.01 0.04
C ILE A 127 4.53 -8.21 0.82
N PHE A 128 5.53 -8.82 0.20
CA PHE A 128 6.86 -8.99 0.79
C PHE A 128 7.54 -7.65 1.04
N PHE A 129 7.42 -6.71 0.11
CA PHE A 129 7.98 -5.37 0.25
C PHE A 129 7.45 -4.65 1.47
N ASN A 130 6.15 -4.71 1.68
CA ASN A 130 5.54 -4.04 2.82
C ASN A 130 5.80 -4.79 4.14
N GLU A 131 6.12 -6.09 4.09
CA GLU A 131 6.47 -6.85 5.27
C GLU A 131 7.90 -6.61 5.76
N TYR A 132 8.85 -6.56 4.83
CA TYR A 132 10.27 -6.48 5.16
C TYR A 132 10.85 -5.07 4.98
N CYS A 133 10.26 -4.25 4.12
CA CYS A 133 10.82 -3.00 3.65
C CYS A 133 9.83 -1.83 3.78
N ILE A 134 9.34 -1.53 4.99
CA ILE A 134 8.34 -0.47 5.24
C ILE A 134 8.77 0.89 4.68
N ARG A 135 10.06 1.23 4.77
CA ARG A 135 10.60 2.50 4.27
C ARG A 135 10.53 2.58 2.75
N GLN A 136 10.87 1.49 2.08
CA GLN A 136 10.76 1.40 0.63
C GLN A 136 9.30 1.45 0.18
N ALA A 137 8.38 0.84 0.93
CA ALA A 137 6.94 0.93 0.66
C ALA A 137 6.46 2.39 0.71
N LEU A 138 6.92 3.20 1.67
CA LEU A 138 6.66 4.64 1.67
C LEU A 138 7.21 5.35 0.43
N GLY A 139 8.43 5.02 0.01
CA GLY A 139 9.02 5.55 -1.22
C GLY A 139 8.17 5.19 -2.46
N PHE A 140 7.70 3.95 -2.55
CA PHE A 140 6.79 3.52 -3.63
C PHE A 140 5.44 4.24 -3.61
N SER A 141 4.97 4.73 -2.46
CA SER A 141 3.77 5.56 -2.41
C SER A 141 3.90 6.80 -3.31
N PHE A 142 5.04 7.47 -3.26
CA PHE A 142 5.32 8.62 -4.13
C PHE A 142 5.44 8.22 -5.60
N VAL A 143 6.04 7.07 -5.91
CA VAL A 143 6.11 6.55 -7.29
C VAL A 143 4.71 6.28 -7.85
N PHE A 144 3.80 5.66 -7.09
CA PHE A 144 2.42 5.45 -7.53
C PHE A 144 1.68 6.76 -7.78
N MET A 145 1.86 7.77 -6.91
CA MET A 145 1.26 9.09 -7.13
C MET A 145 1.84 9.79 -8.34
N TYR A 146 3.16 9.73 -8.54
CA TYR A 146 3.81 10.27 -9.73
C TYR A 146 3.27 9.63 -11.01
N MET A 147 3.19 8.30 -11.06
CA MET A 147 2.61 7.56 -12.20
C MET A 147 1.15 7.93 -12.44
N TYR A 148 0.38 8.13 -11.37
CA TYR A 148 -1.00 8.59 -11.48
C TYR A 148 -1.11 9.96 -12.16
N TYR A 149 -0.30 10.93 -11.73
CA TYR A 149 -0.31 12.27 -12.34
C TYR A 149 0.22 12.26 -13.77
N LEU A 150 1.24 11.46 -14.09
CA LEU A 150 1.70 11.30 -15.46
C LEU A 150 0.60 10.76 -16.38
N CYS A 151 -0.15 9.76 -15.93
CA CYS A 151 -1.28 9.23 -16.70
C CYS A 151 -2.36 10.28 -16.92
N LEU A 152 -2.63 11.17 -15.94
CA LEU A 152 -3.59 12.24 -16.09
C LEU A 152 -3.12 13.30 -17.09
N LEU A 153 -1.86 13.73 -17.01
CA LEU A 153 -1.29 14.72 -17.96
C LEU A 153 -1.35 14.19 -19.38
N TYR A 154 -0.90 12.95 -19.61
CA TYR A 154 -0.92 12.35 -20.94
C TYR A 154 -2.34 12.25 -21.54
N THR A 155 -3.35 11.95 -20.72
CA THR A 155 -4.74 11.90 -21.19
C THR A 155 -5.31 13.29 -21.47
N SER A 156 -4.88 14.32 -20.76
CA SER A 156 -5.26 15.71 -21.00
C SER A 156 -4.67 16.23 -22.31
N ASP A 157 -3.37 16.02 -22.52
CA ASP A 157 -2.69 16.46 -23.76
C ASP A 157 -3.27 15.77 -25.00
N ALA A 158 -3.56 14.47 -24.91
CA ALA A 158 -4.20 13.75 -26.02
C ALA A 158 -5.63 14.23 -26.32
N ALA A 159 -6.36 14.73 -25.32
CA ALA A 159 -7.68 15.32 -25.51
C ALA A 159 -7.58 16.70 -26.20
N ASP A 160 -6.60 17.53 -25.81
CA ASP A 160 -6.38 18.84 -26.41
C ASP A 160 -5.91 18.73 -27.88
N ASP A 161 -5.05 17.75 -28.20
CA ASP A 161 -4.63 17.50 -29.58
C ASP A 161 -5.78 17.02 -30.47
N SER A 162 -6.73 16.25 -29.94
CA SER A 162 -7.90 15.81 -30.68
C SER A 162 -8.87 16.93 -31.05
N LEU A 163 -8.88 18.02 -30.27
CA LEU A 163 -9.69 19.22 -30.51
C LEU A 163 -9.03 20.22 -31.49
N ARG A 164 -7.75 20.02 -31.83
CA ARG A 164 -7.01 20.88 -32.76
C ARG A 164 -7.06 20.43 -34.22
N VAL A 165 -7.70 19.31 -34.53
CA VAL A 165 -7.71 18.69 -35.87
C VAL A 165 -8.99 19.05 -36.67
N ASP A 166 -9.88 19.90 -36.16
CA ASP A 166 -11.07 20.40 -36.86
C ASP A 166 -10.84 21.81 -37.48
#